data_2f6c1f0f255d0efead256e7910e6fa51
#
_entry.id   2f6c1f0f255d0efead256e7910e6fa51
#
_cell.length_a   1.000
_cell.length_b   1.000
_cell.length_c   1.000
_cell.angle_alpha   90.00
_cell.angle_beta   90.00
_cell.angle_gamma   90.00
#
_symmetry.space_group_name_H-M   'P 1'
#
loop_
_entity.id
_entity.type
_entity.pdbx_description
1 polymer ?
#
loop_
_entity_poly.entity_id
_entity_poly.type
_entity_poly.pdbx_seq_one_letter_code
_entity_poly.pdbx_strand_id
1 'polypeptide(L)'
;MSEDGLAELSEFSLLAENAEQAGVATPLPDVERVEADTAEGRISALRWGGPEPRVIFLHGGGQNAHTWDTVIVGLGEPALAVDLPGHGHSAWRDDGDYSPHHNAAALAPVLREHASNADLVVGMSLGGLTAIRLAAVAPDVVNELVLIDVTPSALQRHAELTAEQQGTVALMHGEREFPSFQAMLDLTIAAAPHREVKALRRGVFHNSRRLDNGNWTWRYDAIRTFPDFAGLWDDVDALSAPITLVRGGSSGFVTDEDAAELARRATNFRTAHVVENSGHSVQSDQPRALIALLRGVLDER
;
A
#
# COMPACT_ATOMS: atom_id res chain seq x y z
N MET A 1 24.48 -1.44 -9.66
CA MET A 1 24.78 -2.60 -8.77
C MET A 1 24.64 -3.84 -9.64
N SER A 2 25.59 -4.77 -9.58
CA SER A 2 25.50 -6.03 -10.32
C SER A 2 24.41 -6.93 -9.69
N GLU A 3 23.94 -7.94 -10.43
CA GLU A 3 22.97 -8.93 -9.89
C GLU A 3 23.57 -9.70 -8.70
N ASP A 4 24.88 -9.95 -8.70
CA ASP A 4 25.57 -10.57 -7.57
C ASP A 4 25.50 -9.67 -6.31
N GLY A 5 25.65 -8.36 -6.47
CA GLY A 5 25.51 -7.41 -5.36
C GLY A 5 24.06 -7.30 -4.82
N LEU A 6 23.06 -7.62 -5.65
CA LEU A 6 21.66 -7.71 -5.17
C LEU A 6 21.43 -8.96 -4.32
N ALA A 7 22.05 -10.08 -4.67
CA ALA A 7 21.93 -11.35 -3.94
C ALA A 7 22.56 -11.29 -2.54
N GLU A 8 23.47 -10.36 -2.29
CA GLU A 8 24.11 -10.15 -0.98
C GLU A 8 23.27 -9.25 -0.04
N LEU A 9 22.25 -8.55 -0.56
CA LEU A 9 21.40 -7.68 0.25
C LEU A 9 20.40 -8.51 1.07
N SER A 10 20.34 -8.22 2.37
CA SER A 10 19.22 -8.64 3.20
C SER A 10 17.99 -7.77 2.94
N GLU A 11 16.83 -8.22 3.36
CA GLU A 11 15.55 -7.51 3.23
C GLU A 11 15.63 -6.05 3.71
N PHE A 12 16.36 -5.78 4.78
CA PHE A 12 16.43 -4.46 5.41
C PHE A 12 17.70 -3.65 5.07
N SER A 13 18.51 -4.12 4.13
CA SER A 13 19.78 -3.47 3.76
C SER A 13 19.62 -2.06 3.19
N LEU A 14 18.43 -1.72 2.67
CA LEU A 14 18.20 -0.45 1.98
C LEU A 14 17.50 0.62 2.84
N LEU A 15 17.28 0.36 4.14
CA LEU A 15 16.59 1.29 5.04
C LEU A 15 17.29 2.64 5.23
N ALA A 16 18.61 2.66 5.13
CA ALA A 16 19.36 3.92 5.16
C ALA A 16 18.99 4.85 3.98
N GLU A 17 18.68 4.28 2.81
CA GLU A 17 18.21 5.03 1.66
C GLU A 17 16.78 5.59 1.87
N ASN A 18 15.93 4.84 2.59
CA ASN A 18 14.60 5.31 2.97
C ASN A 18 14.68 6.48 3.95
N ALA A 19 15.58 6.41 4.94
CA ALA A 19 15.83 7.49 5.88
C ALA A 19 16.33 8.77 5.20
N GLU A 20 17.27 8.64 4.27
CA GLU A 20 17.75 9.76 3.44
C GLU A 20 16.59 10.41 2.67
N GLN A 21 15.75 9.61 2.02
CA GLN A 21 14.59 10.09 1.28
C GLN A 21 13.56 10.76 2.20
N ALA A 22 13.32 10.20 3.39
CA ALA A 22 12.43 10.79 4.40
C ALA A 22 13.02 12.07 5.02
N GLY A 23 14.34 12.25 4.97
CA GLY A 23 15.04 13.37 5.58
C GLY A 23 15.20 13.23 7.09
N VAL A 24 15.33 12.00 7.59
CA VAL A 24 15.52 11.70 9.01
C VAL A 24 16.90 11.11 9.28
N ALA A 25 17.39 11.35 10.49
CA ALA A 25 18.68 10.84 10.93
C ALA A 25 18.54 9.43 11.57
N THR A 26 19.65 8.71 11.65
CA THR A 26 19.77 7.47 12.43
C THR A 26 19.76 7.78 13.94
N PRO A 27 19.36 6.85 14.83
CA PRO A 27 19.05 5.44 14.53
C PRO A 27 17.68 5.25 13.88
N LEU A 28 17.57 4.19 13.07
CA LEU A 28 16.31 3.77 12.46
C LEU A 28 15.50 2.96 13.48
N PRO A 29 14.15 2.95 13.35
CA PRO A 29 13.33 2.06 14.15
C PRO A 29 13.66 0.59 13.83
N ASP A 30 13.59 -0.27 14.85
CA ASP A 30 13.69 -1.71 14.65
C ASP A 30 12.55 -2.19 13.74
N VAL A 31 12.84 -3.16 12.89
CA VAL A 31 11.86 -3.79 12.02
C VAL A 31 12.06 -5.30 11.97
N GLU A 32 10.98 -6.04 12.00
CA GLU A 32 10.97 -7.48 11.84
C GLU A 32 9.80 -7.92 10.96
N ARG A 33 9.98 -9.03 10.25
CA ARG A 33 8.89 -9.68 9.55
C ARG A 33 8.15 -10.59 10.50
N VAL A 34 6.83 -10.45 10.54
CA VAL A 34 5.91 -11.30 11.29
C VAL A 34 4.97 -12.00 10.33
N GLU A 35 4.54 -13.21 10.69
CA GLU A 35 3.64 -14.02 9.89
C GLU A 35 2.53 -14.59 10.77
N ALA A 36 1.32 -14.68 10.24
CA ALA A 36 0.17 -15.28 10.89
C ALA A 36 -0.59 -16.18 9.92
N ASP A 37 -0.93 -17.37 10.34
CA ASP A 37 -1.77 -18.28 9.57
C ASP A 37 -3.24 -17.95 9.84
N THR A 38 -4.00 -17.78 8.75
CA THR A 38 -5.45 -17.53 8.80
C THR A 38 -6.21 -18.57 7.99
N ALA A 39 -7.53 -18.59 8.10
CA ALA A 39 -8.38 -19.45 7.27
C ALA A 39 -8.26 -19.12 5.77
N GLU A 40 -7.88 -17.88 5.45
CA GLU A 40 -7.69 -17.38 4.07
C GLU A 40 -6.25 -17.53 3.56
N GLY A 41 -5.37 -18.15 4.34
CA GLY A 41 -3.96 -18.33 4.04
C GLY A 41 -3.03 -17.54 4.96
N ARG A 42 -1.72 -17.71 4.78
CA ARG A 42 -0.71 -16.99 5.56
C ARG A 42 -0.67 -15.52 5.16
N ILE A 43 -0.72 -14.65 6.17
CA ILE A 43 -0.48 -13.21 6.04
C ILE A 43 0.88 -12.87 6.63
N SER A 44 1.64 -12.08 5.90
CA SER A 44 2.94 -11.56 6.30
C SER A 44 2.88 -10.04 6.48
N ALA A 45 3.62 -9.51 7.44
CA ALA A 45 3.68 -8.07 7.69
C ALA A 45 5.06 -7.66 8.20
N LEU A 46 5.38 -6.37 8.10
CA LEU A 46 6.53 -5.73 8.70
C LEU A 46 6.08 -4.99 9.95
N ARG A 47 6.59 -5.39 11.12
CA ARG A 47 6.35 -4.73 12.39
C ARG A 47 7.52 -3.81 12.73
N TRP A 48 7.21 -2.54 12.97
CA TRP A 48 8.16 -1.47 13.19
C TRP A 48 8.02 -0.88 14.58
N GLY A 49 9.14 -0.58 15.22
CA GLY A 49 9.18 0.21 16.45
C GLY A 49 8.63 -0.46 17.71
N GLY A 50 8.35 -1.77 17.65
CA GLY A 50 7.92 -2.54 18.81
C GLY A 50 6.60 -3.30 18.65
N PRO A 51 6.12 -3.94 19.74
CA PRO A 51 5.01 -4.90 19.67
C PRO A 51 3.61 -4.27 19.58
N GLU A 52 3.47 -2.96 19.82
CA GLU A 52 2.19 -2.26 19.84
C GLU A 52 2.13 -1.21 18.72
N PRO A 53 1.77 -1.61 17.49
CA PRO A 53 1.64 -0.69 16.38
C PRO A 53 0.54 0.36 16.63
N ARG A 54 0.87 1.64 16.39
CA ARG A 54 -0.08 2.74 16.40
C ARG A 54 -0.73 2.95 15.04
N VAL A 55 0.00 2.59 13.94
CA VAL A 55 -0.47 2.82 12.57
C VAL A 55 -0.39 1.51 11.79
N ILE A 56 -1.48 1.16 11.13
CA ILE A 56 -1.55 0.04 10.19
C ILE A 56 -1.45 0.61 8.76
N PHE A 57 -0.61 0.02 7.92
CA PHE A 57 -0.42 0.40 6.54
C PHE A 57 -0.81 -0.72 5.59
N LEU A 58 -1.71 -0.43 4.63
CA LEU A 58 -2.20 -1.34 3.60
C LEU A 58 -1.84 -0.79 2.22
N HIS A 59 -1.05 -1.54 1.47
CA HIS A 59 -0.53 -1.13 0.16
C HIS A 59 -1.53 -1.29 -0.99
N GLY A 60 -1.24 -0.71 -2.14
CA GLY A 60 -2.02 -0.85 -3.37
C GLY A 60 -1.74 -2.16 -4.13
N GLY A 61 -2.56 -2.45 -5.13
CA GLY A 61 -2.33 -3.59 -6.01
C GLY A 61 -0.95 -3.56 -6.67
N GLY A 62 -0.32 -4.73 -6.80
CA GLY A 62 1.01 -4.86 -7.39
C GLY A 62 2.16 -4.33 -6.52
N GLN A 63 1.91 -3.95 -5.27
CA GLN A 63 2.90 -3.47 -4.31
C GLN A 63 3.11 -4.52 -3.18
N ASN A 64 3.76 -4.12 -2.09
CA ASN A 64 3.94 -4.89 -0.87
C ASN A 64 4.20 -3.96 0.33
N ALA A 65 4.40 -4.51 1.52
CA ALA A 65 4.62 -3.76 2.75
C ALA A 65 5.75 -2.72 2.66
N HIS A 66 6.83 -3.00 1.92
CA HIS A 66 7.97 -2.11 1.76
C HIS A 66 7.67 -0.80 1.00
N THR A 67 6.50 -0.68 0.35
CA THR A 67 6.10 0.60 -0.25
C THR A 67 5.98 1.72 0.80
N TRP A 68 5.84 1.33 2.08
CA TRP A 68 5.65 2.22 3.21
C TRP A 68 6.94 2.55 3.98
N ASP A 69 8.07 1.88 3.70
CA ASP A 69 9.32 2.02 4.47
C ASP A 69 9.73 3.48 4.67
N THR A 70 9.74 4.28 3.59
CA THR A 70 10.12 5.70 3.66
C THR A 70 9.17 6.50 4.56
N VAL A 71 7.87 6.21 4.47
CA VAL A 71 6.84 6.89 5.26
C VAL A 71 6.96 6.50 6.73
N ILE A 72 7.09 5.20 7.04
CA ILE A 72 7.18 4.70 8.40
C ILE A 72 8.44 5.19 9.09
N VAL A 73 9.60 5.08 8.42
CA VAL A 73 10.86 5.61 8.93
C VAL A 73 10.78 7.12 9.20
N GLY A 74 10.11 7.86 8.29
CA GLY A 74 9.92 9.29 8.45
C GLY A 74 8.91 9.66 9.53
N LEU A 75 7.85 8.87 9.70
CA LEU A 75 6.83 9.09 10.73
C LEU A 75 7.38 8.86 12.14
N GLY A 76 8.18 7.78 12.30
CA GLY A 76 8.84 7.44 13.56
C GLY A 76 7.91 6.83 14.61
N GLU A 77 6.71 6.42 14.23
CA GLU A 77 5.72 5.78 15.10
C GLU A 77 5.76 4.25 14.93
N PRO A 78 5.46 3.47 15.98
CA PRO A 78 5.28 2.03 15.86
C PRO A 78 4.21 1.71 14.81
N ALA A 79 4.51 0.78 13.89
CA ALA A 79 3.63 0.51 12.76
C ALA A 79 3.60 -0.97 12.37
N LEU A 80 2.51 -1.36 11.70
CA LEU A 80 2.37 -2.65 11.04
C LEU A 80 2.06 -2.42 9.55
N ALA A 81 3.00 -2.73 8.67
CA ALA A 81 2.79 -2.70 7.22
C ALA A 81 2.51 -4.12 6.72
N VAL A 82 1.32 -4.35 6.17
CA VAL A 82 0.86 -5.69 5.82
C VAL A 82 1.08 -5.95 4.33
N ASP A 83 1.60 -7.13 4.01
CA ASP A 83 1.52 -7.68 2.66
C ASP A 83 0.10 -8.22 2.44
N LEU A 84 -0.68 -7.60 1.57
CA LEU A 84 -2.05 -8.08 1.25
C LEU A 84 -2.00 -9.49 0.63
N PRO A 85 -3.08 -10.31 0.74
CA PRO A 85 -3.16 -11.59 0.04
C PRO A 85 -2.74 -11.47 -1.42
N GLY A 86 -1.96 -12.43 -1.91
CA GLY A 86 -1.41 -12.42 -3.26
C GLY A 86 -0.24 -11.49 -3.52
N HIS A 87 0.29 -10.82 -2.50
CA HIS A 87 1.39 -9.86 -2.61
C HIS A 87 2.50 -10.14 -1.60
N GLY A 88 3.71 -9.67 -1.92
CA GLY A 88 4.86 -9.74 -1.02
C GLY A 88 5.18 -11.16 -0.57
N HIS A 89 5.12 -11.38 0.73
CA HIS A 89 5.35 -12.67 1.39
C HIS A 89 4.06 -13.35 1.87
N SER A 90 2.90 -12.73 1.67
CA SER A 90 1.60 -13.35 1.96
C SER A 90 1.25 -14.44 0.95
N ALA A 91 0.39 -15.37 1.36
CA ALA A 91 -0.02 -16.49 0.53
C ALA A 91 -0.77 -16.02 -0.74
N TRP A 92 -0.59 -16.77 -1.81
CA TRP A 92 -1.36 -16.64 -3.03
C TRP A 92 -2.59 -17.54 -2.97
N ARG A 93 -3.71 -17.07 -3.53
CA ARG A 93 -4.97 -17.81 -3.55
C ARG A 93 -5.13 -18.60 -4.86
N ASP A 94 -5.66 -19.80 -4.76
CA ASP A 94 -5.91 -20.65 -5.94
C ASP A 94 -7.00 -20.06 -6.85
N ASP A 95 -8.00 -19.38 -6.27
CA ASP A 95 -9.09 -18.72 -6.99
C ASP A 95 -8.68 -17.37 -7.59
N GLY A 96 -7.54 -16.80 -7.16
CA GLY A 96 -7.05 -15.50 -7.61
C GLY A 96 -7.94 -14.32 -7.21
N ASP A 97 -8.85 -14.50 -6.24
CA ASP A 97 -9.71 -13.42 -5.74
C ASP A 97 -9.02 -12.65 -4.62
N TYR A 98 -8.56 -11.46 -4.96
CA TYR A 98 -7.92 -10.50 -4.06
C TYR A 98 -8.80 -9.26 -3.86
N SER A 99 -10.12 -9.46 -3.87
CA SER A 99 -11.09 -8.39 -3.61
C SER A 99 -10.94 -7.82 -2.19
N PRO A 100 -11.39 -6.57 -1.97
CA PRO A 100 -11.45 -5.97 -0.63
C PRO A 100 -12.19 -6.85 0.38
N HIS A 101 -13.18 -7.62 -0.05
CA HIS A 101 -13.95 -8.53 0.79
C HIS A 101 -13.08 -9.68 1.34
N HIS A 102 -12.35 -10.37 0.48
CA HIS A 102 -11.43 -11.45 0.89
C HIS A 102 -10.24 -10.92 1.66
N ASN A 103 -9.67 -9.80 1.21
CA ASN A 103 -8.56 -9.16 1.93
C ASN A 103 -8.98 -8.78 3.37
N ALA A 104 -10.14 -8.16 3.57
CA ALA A 104 -10.62 -7.80 4.90
C ALA A 104 -10.85 -9.03 5.79
N ALA A 105 -11.40 -10.12 5.24
CA ALA A 105 -11.58 -11.38 5.98
C ALA A 105 -10.24 -11.98 6.44
N ALA A 106 -9.22 -11.96 5.57
CA ALA A 106 -7.89 -12.44 5.90
C ALA A 106 -7.17 -11.55 6.94
N LEU A 107 -7.34 -10.23 6.85
CA LEU A 107 -6.63 -9.29 7.71
C LEU A 107 -7.26 -9.14 9.11
N ALA A 108 -8.57 -9.23 9.26
CA ALA A 108 -9.24 -8.98 10.53
C ALA A 108 -8.67 -9.78 11.72
N PRO A 109 -8.43 -11.11 11.63
CA PRO A 109 -7.83 -11.87 12.72
C PRO A 109 -6.38 -11.44 13.02
N VAL A 110 -5.59 -11.13 11.97
CA VAL A 110 -4.20 -10.70 12.11
C VAL A 110 -4.09 -9.36 12.84
N LEU A 111 -4.97 -8.41 12.49
CA LEU A 111 -4.98 -7.10 13.14
C LEU A 111 -5.46 -7.16 14.58
N ARG A 112 -6.40 -8.05 14.91
CA ARG A 112 -6.79 -8.30 16.31
C ARG A 112 -5.63 -8.84 17.15
N GLU A 113 -4.79 -9.68 16.57
CA GLU A 113 -3.65 -10.26 17.26
C GLU A 113 -2.48 -9.30 17.38
N HIS A 114 -2.18 -8.55 16.32
CA HIS A 114 -0.91 -7.80 16.23
C HIS A 114 -1.06 -6.28 16.33
N ALA A 115 -2.28 -5.72 16.20
CA ALA A 115 -2.50 -4.28 16.14
C ALA A 115 -3.88 -3.84 16.65
N SER A 116 -4.44 -4.52 17.66
CA SER A 116 -5.79 -4.28 18.19
C SER A 116 -6.02 -2.86 18.74
N ASN A 117 -4.94 -2.17 19.11
CA ASN A 117 -4.98 -0.83 19.68
C ASN A 117 -4.47 0.25 18.71
N ALA A 118 -4.37 -0.07 17.41
CA ALA A 118 -3.89 0.90 16.43
C ALA A 118 -4.82 2.11 16.36
N ASP A 119 -4.21 3.29 16.34
CA ASP A 119 -4.91 4.56 16.23
C ASP A 119 -5.47 4.77 14.82
N LEU A 120 -4.74 4.34 13.79
CA LEU A 120 -4.95 4.72 12.42
C LEU A 120 -4.73 3.56 11.46
N VAL A 121 -5.60 3.41 10.47
CA VAL A 121 -5.40 2.56 9.30
C VAL A 121 -5.20 3.43 8.07
N VAL A 122 -4.05 3.34 7.45
CA VAL A 122 -3.67 4.05 6.23
C VAL A 122 -3.71 3.07 5.06
N GLY A 123 -4.60 3.29 4.10
CA GLY A 123 -4.76 2.41 2.95
C GLY A 123 -4.62 3.15 1.62
N MET A 124 -3.78 2.63 0.73
CA MET A 124 -3.60 3.15 -0.61
C MET A 124 -4.30 2.24 -1.63
N SER A 125 -5.10 2.82 -2.54
CA SER A 125 -5.73 2.07 -3.65
C SER A 125 -6.45 0.81 -3.14
N LEU A 126 -6.06 -0.40 -3.57
CA LEU A 126 -6.62 -1.67 -3.08
C LEU A 126 -6.58 -1.76 -1.54
N GLY A 127 -5.51 -1.29 -0.90
CA GLY A 127 -5.39 -1.23 0.55
C GLY A 127 -6.43 -0.30 1.19
N GLY A 128 -6.76 0.82 0.55
CA GLY A 128 -7.81 1.74 1.00
C GLY A 128 -9.21 1.14 0.87
N LEU A 129 -9.51 0.46 -0.23
CA LEU A 129 -10.77 -0.27 -0.41
C LEU A 129 -10.89 -1.43 0.60
N THR A 130 -9.78 -2.13 0.86
CA THR A 130 -9.70 -3.15 1.91
C THR A 130 -9.97 -2.54 3.29
N ALA A 131 -9.41 -1.35 3.58
CA ALA A 131 -9.62 -0.65 4.84
C ALA A 131 -11.08 -0.21 5.05
N ILE A 132 -11.78 0.24 4.00
CA ILE A 132 -13.23 0.53 4.04
C ILE A 132 -14.00 -0.74 4.43
N ARG A 133 -13.77 -1.84 3.72
CA ARG A 133 -14.44 -3.11 4.02
C ARG A 133 -14.10 -3.63 5.41
N LEU A 134 -12.84 -3.53 5.82
CA LEU A 134 -12.38 -3.93 7.15
C LEU A 134 -13.09 -3.15 8.25
N ALA A 135 -13.24 -1.83 8.10
CA ALA A 135 -13.95 -0.98 9.06
C ALA A 135 -15.43 -1.35 9.19
N ALA A 136 -16.06 -1.86 8.11
CA ALA A 136 -17.46 -2.32 8.15
C ALA A 136 -17.62 -3.69 8.84
N VAL A 137 -16.67 -4.65 8.61
CA VAL A 137 -16.81 -6.02 9.10
C VAL A 137 -16.05 -6.31 10.40
N ALA A 138 -15.07 -5.48 10.74
CA ALA A 138 -14.26 -5.57 11.94
C ALA A 138 -13.98 -4.18 12.54
N PRO A 139 -15.03 -3.43 12.94
CA PRO A 139 -14.88 -2.06 13.45
C PRO A 139 -14.04 -1.97 14.73
N ASP A 140 -13.82 -3.08 15.41
CA ASP A 140 -12.98 -3.21 16.59
C ASP A 140 -11.49 -3.00 16.33
N VAL A 141 -11.04 -3.11 15.07
CA VAL A 141 -9.63 -2.91 14.68
C VAL A 141 -9.39 -1.66 13.83
N VAL A 142 -10.42 -0.83 13.61
CA VAL A 142 -10.33 0.38 12.78
C VAL A 142 -10.89 1.58 13.54
N ASN A 143 -10.00 2.36 14.15
CA ASN A 143 -10.38 3.56 14.87
C ASN A 143 -10.55 4.79 13.97
N GLU A 144 -9.70 4.94 12.97
CA GLU A 144 -9.72 6.03 12.00
C GLU A 144 -9.08 5.58 10.68
N LEU A 145 -9.54 6.13 9.55
CA LEU A 145 -9.07 5.81 8.21
C LEU A 145 -8.38 7.01 7.54
N VAL A 146 -7.22 6.75 6.92
CA VAL A 146 -6.66 7.62 5.89
C VAL A 146 -6.66 6.86 4.56
N LEU A 147 -7.47 7.30 3.62
CA LEU A 147 -7.58 6.74 2.28
C LEU A 147 -6.66 7.50 1.33
N ILE A 148 -5.73 6.81 0.69
CA ILE A 148 -4.78 7.41 -0.23
C ILE A 148 -5.17 7.12 -1.66
N ASP A 149 -5.59 8.16 -2.34
CA ASP A 149 -5.94 8.27 -3.74
C ASP A 149 -6.92 7.18 -4.22
N VAL A 150 -7.95 6.92 -3.40
CA VAL A 150 -8.98 5.93 -3.70
C VAL A 150 -10.33 6.27 -3.10
N THR A 151 -11.39 5.94 -3.81
CA THR A 151 -12.78 5.84 -3.36
C THR A 151 -13.39 4.55 -3.91
N PRO A 152 -14.58 4.13 -3.47
CA PRO A 152 -15.28 2.97 -4.06
C PRO A 152 -15.56 3.07 -5.56
N SER A 153 -15.45 4.26 -6.19
CA SER A 153 -15.54 4.44 -7.64
C SER A 153 -14.27 3.99 -8.40
N ALA A 154 -13.27 3.43 -7.72
CA ALA A 154 -11.95 3.12 -8.29
C ALA A 154 -12.00 2.24 -9.55
N LEU A 155 -12.90 1.25 -9.64
CA LEU A 155 -13.05 0.42 -10.85
C LEU A 155 -13.47 1.22 -12.07
N GLN A 156 -14.45 2.12 -11.89
CA GLN A 156 -14.91 2.99 -12.97
C GLN A 156 -13.76 3.89 -13.42
N ARG A 157 -13.04 4.52 -12.49
CA ARG A 157 -11.92 5.41 -12.82
C ARG A 157 -10.78 4.65 -13.50
N HIS A 158 -10.40 3.48 -12.99
CA HIS A 158 -9.38 2.66 -13.62
C HIS A 158 -9.69 2.35 -15.09
N ALA A 159 -10.96 2.07 -15.42
CA ALA A 159 -11.40 1.77 -16.78
C ALA A 159 -11.34 2.99 -17.73
N GLU A 160 -11.39 4.21 -17.19
CA GLU A 160 -11.34 5.47 -17.94
C GLU A 160 -9.89 5.95 -18.20
N LEU A 161 -8.89 5.43 -17.47
CA LEU A 161 -7.51 5.87 -17.54
C LEU A 161 -6.70 5.13 -18.60
N THR A 162 -5.84 5.86 -19.30
CA THR A 162 -4.82 5.28 -20.19
C THR A 162 -3.70 4.60 -19.38
N ALA A 163 -2.92 3.71 -20.02
CA ALA A 163 -1.78 3.07 -19.37
C ALA A 163 -0.75 4.09 -18.84
N GLU A 164 -0.54 5.20 -19.54
CA GLU A 164 0.33 6.29 -19.09
C GLU A 164 -0.19 6.94 -17.82
N GLN A 165 -1.49 7.21 -17.73
CA GLN A 165 -2.15 7.76 -16.55
C GLN A 165 -2.17 6.79 -15.37
N GLN A 166 -2.23 5.48 -15.63
CA GLN A 166 -2.14 4.44 -14.62
C GLN A 166 -0.71 4.29 -14.05
N GLY A 167 0.33 4.70 -14.80
CA GLY A 167 1.72 4.60 -14.36
C GLY A 167 2.13 3.17 -14.01
N THR A 168 2.72 2.97 -12.83
CA THR A 168 3.17 1.64 -12.39
C THR A 168 2.02 0.64 -12.16
N VAL A 169 0.77 1.09 -12.02
CA VAL A 169 -0.40 0.19 -11.92
C VAL A 169 -0.59 -0.62 -13.20
N ALA A 170 -0.31 -0.02 -14.36
CA ALA A 170 -0.40 -0.72 -15.65
C ALA A 170 0.51 -1.95 -15.75
N LEU A 171 1.61 -2.00 -14.97
CA LEU A 171 2.56 -3.12 -14.97
C LEU A 171 1.92 -4.43 -14.45
N MET A 172 0.83 -4.35 -13.68
CA MET A 172 0.14 -5.54 -13.17
C MET A 172 -0.48 -6.40 -14.27
N HIS A 173 -0.77 -5.79 -15.43
CA HIS A 173 -1.35 -6.48 -16.59
C HIS A 173 -0.30 -6.83 -17.66
N GLY A 174 0.96 -6.51 -17.41
CA GLY A 174 2.07 -6.68 -18.34
C GLY A 174 2.81 -8.01 -18.21
N GLU A 175 4.06 -7.97 -18.66
CA GLU A 175 4.98 -9.11 -18.62
C GLU A 175 5.25 -9.55 -17.18
N ARG A 176 5.34 -10.88 -17.01
CA ARG A 176 5.51 -11.49 -15.68
C ARG A 176 6.90 -12.08 -15.47
N GLU A 177 7.64 -12.41 -16.52
CA GLU A 177 8.94 -13.04 -16.44
C GLU A 177 9.97 -12.27 -17.25
N PHE A 178 11.09 -11.96 -16.63
CA PHE A 178 12.12 -11.05 -17.15
C PHE A 178 13.47 -11.73 -17.13
N PRO A 179 14.33 -11.49 -18.15
CA PRO A 179 15.66 -12.11 -18.23
C PRO A 179 16.63 -11.61 -17.17
N SER A 180 16.34 -10.45 -16.54
CA SER A 180 17.22 -9.83 -15.53
C SER A 180 16.44 -8.87 -14.63
N PHE A 181 16.99 -8.58 -13.45
CA PHE A 181 16.52 -7.50 -12.57
C PHE A 181 16.55 -6.14 -13.28
N GLN A 182 17.58 -5.89 -14.13
CA GLN A 182 17.69 -4.63 -14.87
C GLN A 182 16.52 -4.45 -15.85
N ALA A 183 16.06 -5.53 -16.51
CA ALA A 183 14.88 -5.44 -17.40
C ALA A 183 13.61 -5.02 -16.66
N MET A 184 13.39 -5.54 -15.42
CA MET A 184 12.29 -5.09 -14.56
C MET A 184 12.44 -3.63 -14.15
N LEU A 185 13.66 -3.21 -13.80
CA LEU A 185 13.94 -1.84 -13.40
C LEU A 185 13.71 -0.86 -14.56
N ASP A 186 14.20 -1.19 -15.76
CA ASP A 186 14.03 -0.35 -16.96
C ASP A 186 12.54 -0.15 -17.30
N LEU A 187 11.75 -1.22 -17.21
CA LEU A 187 10.30 -1.16 -17.38
C LEU A 187 9.64 -0.25 -16.33
N THR A 188 10.08 -0.36 -15.07
CA THR A 188 9.54 0.46 -13.98
C THR A 188 9.93 1.93 -14.12
N ILE A 189 11.15 2.23 -14.56
CA ILE A 189 11.62 3.60 -14.88
C ILE A 189 10.76 4.19 -16.01
N ALA A 190 10.48 3.42 -17.06
CA ALA A 190 9.64 3.88 -18.16
C ALA A 190 8.20 4.19 -17.71
N ALA A 191 7.66 3.43 -16.75
CA ALA A 191 6.32 3.65 -16.19
C ALA A 191 6.23 4.81 -15.18
N ALA A 192 7.35 5.23 -14.58
CA ALA A 192 7.40 6.31 -13.60
C ALA A 192 8.66 7.18 -13.74
N PRO A 193 8.85 7.85 -14.92
CA PRO A 193 10.09 8.56 -15.24
C PRO A 193 10.34 9.80 -14.36
N HIS A 194 9.33 10.26 -13.63
CA HIS A 194 9.43 11.39 -12.70
C HIS A 194 10.03 11.02 -11.34
N ARG A 195 10.16 9.71 -11.03
CA ARG A 195 10.71 9.23 -9.76
C ARG A 195 12.22 9.03 -9.83
N GLU A 196 12.87 9.18 -8.69
CA GLU A 196 14.29 8.88 -8.58
C GLU A 196 14.56 7.39 -8.85
N VAL A 197 15.53 7.10 -9.71
CA VAL A 197 15.93 5.72 -10.06
C VAL A 197 16.30 4.89 -8.83
N LYS A 198 16.92 5.52 -7.81
CA LYS A 198 17.28 4.89 -6.55
C LYS A 198 16.04 4.36 -5.80
N ALA A 199 14.96 5.16 -5.77
CA ALA A 199 13.69 4.75 -5.15
C ALA A 199 12.98 3.64 -5.95
N LEU A 200 12.95 3.76 -7.28
CA LEU A 200 12.40 2.71 -8.15
C LEU A 200 13.14 1.39 -8.00
N ARG A 201 14.49 1.43 -7.93
CA ARG A 201 15.31 0.25 -7.71
C ARG A 201 14.98 -0.45 -6.39
N ARG A 202 14.80 0.29 -5.27
CA ARG A 202 14.33 -0.29 -4.00
C ARG A 202 12.97 -0.96 -4.16
N GLY A 203 12.03 -0.29 -4.81
CA GLY A 203 10.71 -0.84 -5.07
C GLY A 203 10.77 -2.15 -5.85
N VAL A 204 11.56 -2.20 -6.93
CA VAL A 204 11.76 -3.43 -7.71
C VAL A 204 12.44 -4.51 -6.88
N PHE A 205 13.46 -4.17 -6.07
CA PHE A 205 14.16 -5.12 -5.20
C PHE A 205 13.21 -5.85 -4.26
N HIS A 206 12.36 -5.12 -3.56
CA HIS A 206 11.39 -5.71 -2.63
C HIS A 206 10.22 -6.41 -3.33
N ASN A 207 9.89 -6.01 -4.56
CA ASN A 207 8.74 -6.52 -5.30
C ASN A 207 9.09 -7.57 -6.36
N SER A 208 10.32 -8.06 -6.36
CA SER A 208 10.78 -9.08 -7.31
C SER A 208 11.34 -10.32 -6.60
N ARG A 209 11.40 -11.42 -7.32
CA ARG A 209 12.12 -12.63 -6.91
C ARG A 209 12.74 -13.32 -8.12
N ARG A 210 13.84 -14.03 -7.88
CA ARG A 210 14.48 -14.85 -8.89
C ARG A 210 13.80 -16.21 -8.97
N LEU A 211 13.60 -16.70 -10.19
CA LEU A 211 13.07 -18.04 -10.48
C LEU A 211 14.21 -19.06 -10.60
N ASP A 212 13.87 -20.36 -10.50
CA ASP A 212 14.85 -21.45 -10.60
C ASP A 212 15.55 -21.51 -11.98
N ASN A 213 14.89 -21.01 -13.03
CA ASN A 213 15.47 -20.90 -14.38
C ASN A 213 16.40 -19.71 -14.55
N GLY A 214 16.63 -18.91 -13.47
CA GLY A 214 17.47 -17.74 -13.45
C GLY A 214 16.80 -16.42 -13.84
N ASN A 215 15.59 -16.45 -14.39
CA ASN A 215 14.79 -15.27 -14.69
C ASN A 215 14.22 -14.64 -13.42
N TRP A 216 13.65 -13.45 -13.56
CA TRP A 216 13.04 -12.69 -12.50
C TRP A 216 11.53 -12.58 -12.70
N THR A 217 10.77 -12.46 -11.62
CA THR A 217 9.33 -12.23 -11.66
C THR A 217 8.90 -11.32 -10.50
N TRP A 218 7.68 -10.77 -10.62
CA TRP A 218 7.07 -9.99 -9.55
C TRP A 218 6.67 -10.87 -8.34
N ARG A 219 6.67 -10.27 -7.14
CA ARG A 219 6.20 -10.91 -5.90
C ARG A 219 4.70 -10.73 -5.67
N TYR A 220 3.92 -10.41 -6.68
CA TYR A 220 2.46 -10.42 -6.61
C TYR A 220 1.89 -11.42 -7.61
N ASP A 221 0.72 -11.97 -7.30
CA ASP A 221 0.05 -12.94 -8.17
C ASP A 221 -0.52 -12.26 -9.43
N ALA A 222 -0.80 -13.04 -10.45
CA ALA A 222 -1.47 -12.54 -11.63
C ALA A 222 -2.93 -12.20 -11.31
N ILE A 223 -3.40 -11.06 -11.81
CA ILE A 223 -4.82 -10.73 -11.75
C ILE A 223 -5.55 -11.64 -12.73
N ARG A 224 -6.29 -12.61 -12.21
CA ARG A 224 -7.05 -13.60 -12.99
C ARG A 224 -8.52 -13.25 -13.06
N THR A 225 -9.02 -12.52 -12.07
CA THR A 225 -10.40 -12.05 -11.96
C THR A 225 -10.40 -10.57 -11.64
N PHE A 226 -11.37 -9.84 -12.18
CA PHE A 226 -11.58 -8.47 -11.71
C PHE A 226 -12.11 -8.54 -10.28
N PRO A 227 -11.45 -7.85 -9.32
CA PRO A 227 -11.91 -7.83 -7.94
C PRO A 227 -13.34 -7.29 -7.84
N ASP A 228 -14.17 -7.92 -7.01
CA ASP A 228 -15.50 -7.41 -6.70
C ASP A 228 -15.39 -6.23 -5.72
N PHE A 229 -15.88 -5.07 -6.12
CA PHE A 229 -15.99 -3.85 -5.30
C PHE A 229 -17.44 -3.53 -4.96
N ALA A 230 -18.37 -4.45 -5.24
CA ALA A 230 -19.78 -4.23 -4.94
C ALA A 230 -19.98 -4.01 -3.43
N GLY A 231 -20.88 -3.10 -3.08
CA GLY A 231 -21.22 -2.81 -1.69
C GLY A 231 -20.25 -1.93 -0.92
N LEU A 232 -19.09 -1.54 -1.47
CA LEU A 232 -18.14 -0.68 -0.74
C LEU A 232 -18.69 0.72 -0.47
N TRP A 233 -19.59 1.24 -1.32
CA TRP A 233 -20.29 2.47 -1.02
C TRP A 233 -21.29 2.30 0.13
N ASP A 234 -21.95 1.14 0.25
CA ASP A 234 -22.84 0.83 1.38
C ASP A 234 -22.02 0.66 2.67
N ASP A 235 -20.81 0.09 2.55
CA ASP A 235 -19.86 0.06 3.67
C ASP A 235 -19.52 1.49 4.13
N VAL A 236 -19.21 2.43 3.21
CA VAL A 236 -18.95 3.84 3.55
C VAL A 236 -20.14 4.48 4.28
N ASP A 237 -21.36 4.24 3.82
CA ASP A 237 -22.57 4.78 4.46
C ASP A 237 -22.75 4.29 5.91
N ALA A 238 -22.29 3.06 6.18
CA ALA A 238 -22.41 2.44 7.50
C ALA A 238 -21.24 2.76 8.45
N LEU A 239 -20.14 3.37 7.97
CA LEU A 239 -18.95 3.61 8.77
C LEU A 239 -19.17 4.71 9.82
N SER A 240 -18.76 4.40 11.06
CA SER A 240 -18.62 5.38 12.14
C SER A 240 -17.20 5.91 12.32
N ALA A 241 -16.18 5.19 11.80
CA ALA A 241 -14.80 5.62 11.86
C ALA A 241 -14.59 6.93 11.06
N PRO A 242 -13.86 7.91 11.60
CA PRO A 242 -13.50 9.11 10.85
C PRO A 242 -12.67 8.77 9.60
N ILE A 243 -12.90 9.51 8.52
CA ILE A 243 -12.21 9.32 7.24
C ILE A 243 -11.53 10.62 6.80
N THR A 244 -10.23 10.52 6.54
CA THR A 244 -9.45 11.53 5.82
C THR A 244 -9.09 11.00 4.44
N LEU A 245 -9.31 11.79 3.37
CA LEU A 245 -8.90 11.46 2.02
C LEU A 245 -7.63 12.23 1.65
N VAL A 246 -6.63 11.55 1.08
CA VAL A 246 -5.41 12.17 0.53
C VAL A 246 -5.34 11.82 -0.94
N ARG A 247 -5.34 12.84 -1.81
CA ARG A 247 -5.32 12.68 -3.28
C ARG A 247 -3.99 13.10 -3.86
N GLY A 248 -3.57 12.43 -4.93
CA GLY A 248 -2.46 12.91 -5.76
C GLY A 248 -2.93 14.05 -6.67
N GLY A 249 -2.23 15.19 -6.64
CA GLY A 249 -2.59 16.38 -7.42
C GLY A 249 -2.50 16.18 -8.94
N SER A 250 -1.72 15.18 -9.40
CA SER A 250 -1.62 14.80 -10.80
C SER A 250 -2.28 13.46 -11.11
N SER A 251 -3.04 12.91 -10.15
CA SER A 251 -3.73 11.62 -10.30
C SER A 251 -5.11 11.77 -10.94
N GLY A 252 -5.46 10.82 -11.81
CA GLY A 252 -6.81 10.68 -12.34
C GLY A 252 -7.66 9.63 -11.63
N PHE A 253 -7.14 8.97 -10.57
CA PHE A 253 -7.86 7.90 -9.87
C PHE A 253 -8.96 8.38 -8.93
N VAL A 254 -8.90 9.63 -8.47
CA VAL A 254 -9.95 10.26 -7.66
C VAL A 254 -10.23 11.65 -8.18
N THR A 255 -11.42 11.86 -8.71
CA THR A 255 -11.88 13.17 -9.19
C THR A 255 -12.42 14.03 -8.03
N ASP A 256 -12.73 15.30 -8.33
CA ASP A 256 -13.40 16.18 -7.35
C ASP A 256 -14.81 15.66 -7.03
N GLU A 257 -15.49 15.07 -8.01
CA GLU A 257 -16.81 14.45 -7.83
C GLU A 257 -16.72 13.22 -6.90
N ASP A 258 -15.70 12.37 -7.07
CA ASP A 258 -15.49 11.21 -6.21
C ASP A 258 -15.19 11.63 -4.76
N ALA A 259 -14.38 12.66 -4.57
CA ALA A 259 -14.08 13.23 -3.26
C ALA A 259 -15.33 13.84 -2.60
N ALA A 260 -16.14 14.56 -3.38
CA ALA A 260 -17.41 15.13 -2.92
C ALA A 260 -18.44 14.02 -2.59
N GLU A 261 -18.47 12.92 -3.36
CA GLU A 261 -19.31 11.76 -3.07
C GLU A 261 -18.93 11.13 -1.74
N LEU A 262 -17.63 10.88 -1.52
CA LEU A 262 -17.12 10.32 -0.26
C LEU A 262 -17.48 11.25 0.92
N ALA A 263 -17.25 12.55 0.79
CA ALA A 263 -17.57 13.52 1.83
C ALA A 263 -19.07 13.61 2.14
N ARG A 264 -19.94 13.37 1.16
CA ARG A 264 -21.40 13.38 1.35
C ARG A 264 -21.89 12.11 2.03
N ARG A 265 -21.29 10.93 1.71
CA ARG A 265 -21.74 9.63 2.19
C ARG A 265 -21.16 9.26 3.55
N ALA A 266 -19.88 9.55 3.78
CA ALA A 266 -19.25 9.22 5.05
C ALA A 266 -19.74 10.14 6.19
N THR A 267 -20.36 9.54 7.20
CA THR A 267 -20.94 10.27 8.33
C THR A 267 -19.89 11.10 9.09
N ASN A 268 -18.67 10.58 9.21
CA ASN A 268 -17.54 11.22 9.91
C ASN A 268 -16.40 11.57 8.95
N PHE A 269 -16.73 12.15 7.80
CA PHE A 269 -15.71 12.66 6.89
C PHE A 269 -15.01 13.89 7.52
N ARG A 270 -13.68 13.84 7.66
CA ARG A 270 -12.90 14.94 8.22
C ARG A 270 -12.54 15.97 7.17
N THR A 271 -11.74 15.54 6.18
CA THR A 271 -11.20 16.44 5.15
C THR A 271 -10.67 15.66 3.95
N ALA A 272 -10.48 16.37 2.84
CA ALA A 272 -9.71 15.90 1.69
C ALA A 272 -8.47 16.80 1.51
N HIS A 273 -7.30 16.19 1.41
CA HIS A 273 -6.05 16.84 1.07
C HIS A 273 -5.63 16.50 -0.35
N VAL A 274 -5.06 17.48 -1.05
CA VAL A 274 -4.41 17.27 -2.34
C VAL A 274 -2.90 17.44 -2.14
N VAL A 275 -2.13 16.43 -2.53
CA VAL A 275 -0.67 16.46 -2.50
C VAL A 275 -0.17 16.82 -3.90
N GLU A 276 0.32 18.03 -4.06
CA GLU A 276 0.85 18.52 -5.33
C GLU A 276 2.06 17.71 -5.82
N ASN A 277 2.25 17.65 -7.13
CA ASN A 277 3.34 16.90 -7.78
C ASN A 277 3.38 15.41 -7.40
N SER A 278 2.22 14.83 -7.19
CA SER A 278 2.04 13.43 -6.87
C SER A 278 1.00 12.80 -7.79
N GLY A 279 1.32 11.62 -8.32
CA GLY A 279 0.36 10.75 -9.00
C GLY A 279 -0.37 9.83 -7.99
N HIS A 280 -0.80 8.67 -8.49
CA HIS A 280 -1.57 7.70 -7.71
C HIS A 280 -0.84 7.18 -6.45
N SER A 281 0.46 6.97 -6.51
CA SER A 281 1.25 6.46 -5.38
C SER A 281 1.86 7.59 -4.57
N VAL A 282 1.05 8.34 -3.82
CA VAL A 282 1.45 9.53 -3.03
C VAL A 282 2.62 9.22 -2.09
N GLN A 283 2.62 8.04 -1.45
CA GLN A 283 3.67 7.58 -0.55
C GLN A 283 5.04 7.42 -1.25
N SER A 284 5.04 7.19 -2.56
CA SER A 284 6.26 7.04 -3.36
C SER A 284 6.71 8.35 -3.99
N ASP A 285 5.75 9.19 -4.42
CA ASP A 285 6.01 10.44 -5.13
C ASP A 285 6.35 11.58 -4.15
N GLN A 286 5.61 11.69 -3.06
CA GLN A 286 5.74 12.78 -2.07
C GLN A 286 5.72 12.24 -0.63
N PRO A 287 6.66 11.34 -0.24
CA PRO A 287 6.65 10.72 1.08
C PRO A 287 6.70 11.74 2.22
N ARG A 288 7.46 12.83 2.08
CA ARG A 288 7.58 13.85 3.13
C ARG A 288 6.29 14.63 3.36
N ALA A 289 5.55 14.94 2.29
CA ALA A 289 4.25 15.59 2.39
C ALA A 289 3.25 14.65 3.09
N LEU A 290 3.24 13.37 2.71
CA LEU A 290 2.38 12.37 3.36
C LEU A 290 2.74 12.19 4.84
N ILE A 291 4.03 12.13 5.20
CA ILE A 291 4.49 12.06 6.60
C ILE A 291 3.95 13.24 7.41
N ALA A 292 4.02 14.46 6.87
CA ALA A 292 3.52 15.65 7.55
C ALA A 292 2.00 15.59 7.78
N LEU A 293 1.23 15.12 6.78
CA LEU A 293 -0.22 14.91 6.90
C LEU A 293 -0.56 13.87 7.96
N LEU A 294 0.10 12.70 7.94
CA LEU A 294 -0.15 11.63 8.90
C LEU A 294 0.19 12.03 10.33
N ARG A 295 1.24 12.84 10.55
CA ARG A 295 1.54 13.44 11.86
C ARG A 295 0.40 14.32 12.31
N GLY A 296 -0.10 15.21 11.45
CA GLY A 296 -1.25 16.05 11.77
C GLY A 296 -2.48 15.24 12.21
N VAL A 297 -2.81 14.17 11.50
CA VAL A 297 -3.92 13.27 11.87
C VAL A 297 -3.69 12.62 13.23
N LEU A 298 -2.46 12.19 13.52
CA LEU A 298 -2.13 11.53 14.80
C LEU A 298 -2.10 12.53 15.98
N ASP A 299 -1.72 13.79 15.74
CA ASP A 299 -1.65 14.84 16.76
C ASP A 299 -3.03 15.42 17.14
N GLU A 300 -4.04 15.25 16.30
CA GLU A 300 -5.43 15.69 16.55
C GLU A 300 -6.23 14.72 17.44
N ARG A 301 -5.62 13.63 17.89
CA ARG A 301 -6.20 12.61 18.77
C ARG A 301 -5.76 12.81 20.23
#